data_32cc0315391f1b797e72a28ea36b964d
#
_entry.id   32cc0315391f1b797e72a28ea36b964d
#
_cell.length_a   1.000
_cell.length_b   1.000
_cell.length_c   1.000
_cell.angle_alpha   90.00
_cell.angle_beta   90.00
_cell.angle_gamma   90.00
#
_symmetry.space_group_name_H-M   'P 1'
#
loop_
_entity.id
_entity.type
_entity.pdbx_description
1 polymer ?
#
loop_
_entity_poly.entity_id
_entity_poly.type
_entity_poly.pdbx_seq_one_letter_code
_entity_poly.pdbx_strand_id
1 'polypeptide(L)'
;MKNTDPLLQVQDLRVDVGEHTVLKSVSLDVPAGALFVLMGANGSGKSTLGLTLAGHPRYKVMGGAVRFDGKDLLAMNAQERARAGFFLSFQSPPDMPGVKNNLFIRSAVNAVCESRGETALDAFDFLGGARDAAKRLGLPEAMLNRPVNDGFSGGERKRNELMQLALLEPRLAVLDEIDSG
;
A
#
# COMPACT_ATOMS: atom_id res chain seq x y z
N MET A 1 17.03 9.15 21.61
CA MET A 1 17.40 7.74 21.39
C MET A 1 16.77 7.32 20.06
N LYS A 2 17.57 6.91 19.07
CA LYS A 2 16.99 6.34 17.83
C LYS A 2 16.35 5.02 18.23
N ASN A 3 15.04 4.90 17.99
CA ASN A 3 14.33 3.63 18.17
C ASN A 3 15.03 2.61 17.23
N THR A 4 15.67 1.60 17.81
CA THR A 4 16.42 0.57 17.06
C THR A 4 15.50 -0.55 16.57
N ASP A 5 14.22 -0.51 16.95
CA ASP A 5 13.25 -1.52 16.55
C ASP A 5 12.91 -1.38 15.04
N PRO A 6 12.80 -2.48 14.33
CA PRO A 6 12.43 -2.46 12.93
C PRO A 6 11.02 -1.89 12.74
N LEU A 7 10.81 -1.18 11.63
CA LEU A 7 9.49 -0.66 11.27
C LEU A 7 8.48 -1.79 11.01
N LEU A 8 8.92 -2.84 10.32
CA LEU A 8 8.17 -4.07 10.13
C LEU A 8 8.99 -5.25 10.67
N GLN A 9 8.37 -6.06 11.50
CA GLN A 9 8.94 -7.30 12.02
C GLN A 9 7.98 -8.44 11.72
N VAL A 10 8.47 -9.47 11.04
CA VAL A 10 7.74 -10.69 10.72
C VAL A 10 8.46 -11.86 11.37
N GLN A 11 7.76 -12.68 12.16
CA GLN A 11 8.31 -13.81 12.88
C GLN A 11 7.51 -15.08 12.59
N ASP A 12 8.17 -16.08 12.03
CA ASP A 12 7.64 -17.42 11.74
C ASP A 12 6.26 -17.44 11.07
N LEU A 13 6.01 -16.46 10.19
CA LEU A 13 4.72 -16.29 9.55
C LEU A 13 4.38 -17.48 8.65
N ARG A 14 3.22 -18.10 8.93
CA ARG A 14 2.62 -19.18 8.13
C ARG A 14 1.32 -18.69 7.52
N VAL A 15 1.16 -18.95 6.23
CA VAL A 15 -0.04 -18.49 5.51
C VAL A 15 -0.54 -19.56 4.56
N ASP A 16 -1.84 -19.82 4.63
CA ASP A 16 -2.56 -20.70 3.72
C ASP A 16 -3.38 -19.89 2.70
N VAL A 17 -3.47 -20.45 1.49
CA VAL A 17 -4.33 -19.96 0.40
C VAL A 17 -5.19 -21.14 -0.05
N GLY A 18 -6.47 -21.11 0.29
CA GLY A 18 -7.33 -22.28 0.15
C GLY A 18 -6.83 -23.41 1.04
N GLU A 19 -6.53 -24.58 0.46
CA GLU A 19 -6.03 -25.76 1.17
C GLU A 19 -4.48 -25.89 1.16
N HIS A 20 -3.77 -24.90 0.59
CA HIS A 20 -2.33 -24.98 0.41
C HIS A 20 -1.59 -23.99 1.30
N THR A 21 -0.58 -24.47 2.04
CA THR A 21 0.37 -23.64 2.76
C THR A 21 1.36 -23.04 1.78
N VAL A 22 1.31 -21.72 1.61
CA VAL A 22 2.18 -20.96 0.70
C VAL A 22 3.38 -20.39 1.44
N LEU A 23 3.16 -19.76 2.60
CA LEU A 23 4.24 -19.32 3.47
C LEU A 23 4.37 -20.31 4.63
N LYS A 24 5.54 -20.96 4.74
CA LYS A 24 5.74 -22.04 5.71
C LYS A 24 6.32 -21.57 7.05
N SER A 25 7.20 -20.60 7.04
CA SER A 25 7.81 -19.93 8.20
C SER A 25 8.68 -18.81 7.67
N VAL A 26 8.10 -17.62 7.52
CA VAL A 26 8.81 -16.45 7.00
C VAL A 26 9.15 -15.54 8.16
N SER A 27 10.44 -15.20 8.29
CA SER A 27 10.92 -14.23 9.27
C SER A 27 11.78 -13.19 8.57
N LEU A 28 11.50 -11.91 8.79
CA LEU A 28 12.29 -10.78 8.28
C LEU A 28 12.02 -9.52 9.11
N ASP A 29 13.02 -8.64 9.13
CA ASP A 29 12.93 -7.33 9.76
C ASP A 29 13.25 -6.24 8.73
N VAL A 30 12.40 -5.22 8.66
CA VAL A 30 12.60 -4.06 7.78
C VAL A 30 12.81 -2.82 8.63
N PRO A 31 14.03 -2.25 8.64
CA PRO A 31 14.30 -1.00 9.36
C PRO A 31 13.54 0.19 8.77
N ALA A 32 13.26 1.18 9.59
CA ALA A 32 12.69 2.45 9.12
C ALA A 32 13.67 3.16 8.15
N GLY A 33 13.13 3.70 7.05
CA GLY A 33 13.90 4.41 6.03
C GLY A 33 14.78 3.52 5.14
N ALA A 34 14.68 2.19 5.27
CA ALA A 34 15.41 1.26 4.42
C ALA A 34 14.68 0.98 3.11
N LEU A 35 15.45 0.79 2.04
CA LEU A 35 14.99 0.10 0.83
C LEU A 35 15.29 -1.40 0.99
N PHE A 36 14.23 -2.19 1.17
CA PHE A 36 14.33 -3.64 1.34
C PHE A 36 13.85 -4.35 0.07
N VAL A 37 14.70 -5.21 -0.50
CA VAL A 37 14.38 -5.94 -1.74
C VAL A 37 14.14 -7.40 -1.42
N LEU A 38 12.92 -7.89 -1.73
CA LEU A 38 12.55 -9.29 -1.58
C LEU A 38 12.71 -10.00 -2.93
N MET A 39 13.68 -10.91 -3.02
CA MET A 39 13.98 -11.66 -4.25
C MET A 39 13.59 -13.13 -4.11
N GLY A 40 13.25 -13.75 -5.21
CA GLY A 40 12.93 -15.19 -5.26
C GLY A 40 12.25 -15.57 -6.57
N ALA A 41 12.19 -16.87 -6.85
CA ALA A 41 11.55 -17.42 -8.04
C ALA A 41 10.04 -17.09 -8.09
N ASN A 42 9.45 -17.17 -9.29
CA ASN A 42 7.99 -17.05 -9.42
C ASN A 42 7.31 -18.17 -8.62
N GLY A 43 6.22 -17.82 -7.93
CA GLY A 43 5.53 -18.76 -7.04
C GLY A 43 6.17 -18.96 -5.67
N SER A 44 7.28 -18.27 -5.32
CA SER A 44 7.92 -18.40 -4.00
C SER A 44 7.15 -17.73 -2.85
N GLY A 45 6.02 -17.05 -3.11
CA GLY A 45 5.18 -16.43 -2.09
C GLY A 45 5.41 -14.94 -1.87
N LYS A 46 6.19 -14.23 -2.72
CA LYS A 46 6.44 -12.78 -2.57
C LYS A 46 5.14 -11.97 -2.52
N SER A 47 4.28 -12.11 -3.53
CA SER A 47 2.99 -11.41 -3.59
C SER A 47 2.04 -11.89 -2.47
N THR A 48 2.12 -13.17 -2.07
CA THR A 48 1.38 -13.70 -0.93
C THR A 48 1.76 -12.97 0.35
N LEU A 49 3.04 -12.71 0.58
CA LEU A 49 3.50 -11.95 1.74
C LEU A 49 2.93 -10.53 1.72
N GLY A 50 3.05 -9.80 0.61
CA GLY A 50 2.52 -8.44 0.48
C GLY A 50 1.02 -8.36 0.74
N LEU A 51 0.24 -9.25 0.12
CA LEU A 51 -1.22 -9.31 0.28
C LEU A 51 -1.64 -9.73 1.70
N THR A 52 -0.89 -10.63 2.35
CA THR A 52 -1.11 -10.99 3.76
C THR A 52 -0.88 -9.79 4.67
N LEU A 53 0.22 -9.07 4.47
CA LEU A 53 0.55 -7.87 5.23
C LEU A 53 -0.48 -6.75 5.01
N ALA A 54 -1.09 -6.66 3.83
CA ALA A 54 -2.18 -5.74 3.54
C ALA A 54 -3.54 -6.16 4.14
N GLY A 55 -3.65 -7.38 4.66
CA GLY A 55 -4.90 -7.89 5.26
C GLY A 55 -5.92 -8.40 4.26
N HIS A 56 -5.47 -8.89 3.10
CA HIS A 56 -6.37 -9.42 2.08
C HIS A 56 -7.05 -10.73 2.57
N PRO A 57 -8.39 -10.84 2.54
CA PRO A 57 -9.14 -11.90 3.22
C PRO A 57 -8.91 -13.32 2.68
N ARG A 58 -8.38 -13.45 1.48
CA ARG A 58 -8.05 -14.75 0.87
C ARG A 58 -6.89 -15.46 1.57
N TYR A 59 -6.02 -14.71 2.27
CA TYR A 59 -4.78 -15.21 2.86
C TYR A 59 -5.00 -15.44 4.35
N LYS A 60 -5.02 -16.70 4.77
CA LYS A 60 -5.27 -17.09 6.16
C LYS A 60 -3.95 -17.25 6.91
N VAL A 61 -3.73 -16.43 7.93
CA VAL A 61 -2.58 -16.58 8.82
C VAL A 61 -2.82 -17.77 9.75
N MET A 62 -1.94 -18.77 9.67
CA MET A 62 -2.01 -20.01 10.46
C MET A 62 -1.07 -19.97 11.66
N GLY A 63 -0.16 -19.01 11.73
CA GLY A 63 0.76 -18.85 12.84
C GLY A 63 1.82 -17.78 12.57
N GLY A 64 2.62 -17.51 13.60
CA GLY A 64 3.60 -16.44 13.57
C GLY A 64 3.07 -15.13 14.13
N ALA A 65 3.92 -14.08 14.08
CA ALA A 65 3.57 -12.74 14.52
C ALA A 65 4.07 -11.71 13.52
N VAL A 66 3.32 -10.62 13.38
CA VAL A 66 3.73 -9.47 12.55
C VAL A 66 3.52 -8.18 13.33
N ARG A 67 4.61 -7.42 13.51
CA ARG A 67 4.56 -6.10 14.12
C ARG A 67 4.86 -5.03 13.09
N PHE A 68 4.06 -3.98 13.09
CA PHE A 68 4.27 -2.79 12.29
C PHE A 68 4.26 -1.58 13.20
N ASP A 69 5.36 -0.85 13.23
CA ASP A 69 5.57 0.29 14.13
C ASP A 69 5.26 -0.07 15.60
N GLY A 70 5.73 -1.26 16.04
CA GLY A 70 5.53 -1.78 17.38
C GLY A 70 4.14 -2.34 17.69
N LYS A 71 3.15 -2.19 16.78
CA LYS A 71 1.77 -2.66 16.95
C LYS A 71 1.57 -4.01 16.26
N ASP A 72 0.68 -4.85 16.80
CA ASP A 72 0.30 -6.11 16.16
C ASP A 72 -0.49 -5.85 14.87
N LEU A 73 0.15 -6.11 13.71
CA LEU A 73 -0.47 -5.90 12.41
C LEU A 73 -1.58 -6.92 12.14
N LEU A 74 -1.47 -8.14 12.67
CA LEU A 74 -2.44 -9.20 12.42
C LEU A 74 -3.78 -8.94 13.12
N ALA A 75 -3.78 -8.20 14.21
CA ALA A 75 -4.99 -7.76 14.91
C ALA A 75 -5.75 -6.64 14.16
N MET A 76 -5.11 -5.99 13.18
CA MET A 76 -5.70 -4.88 12.41
C MET A 76 -6.43 -5.40 11.17
N ASN A 77 -7.60 -4.84 10.86
CA ASN A 77 -8.23 -5.01 9.55
C ASN A 77 -7.50 -4.18 8.46
N ALA A 78 -7.83 -4.41 7.18
CA ALA A 78 -7.14 -3.75 6.06
C ALA A 78 -7.21 -2.21 6.11
N GLN A 79 -8.34 -1.64 6.56
CA GLN A 79 -8.52 -0.20 6.70
C GLN A 79 -7.64 0.37 7.82
N GLU A 80 -7.54 -0.31 8.93
CA GLU A 80 -6.68 0.09 10.05
C GLU A 80 -5.20 0.05 9.65
N ARG A 81 -4.78 -0.97 8.88
CA ARG A 81 -3.41 -1.06 8.33
C ARG A 81 -3.10 0.12 7.42
N ALA A 82 -4.01 0.44 6.49
CA ALA A 82 -3.85 1.57 5.58
C ALA A 82 -3.75 2.91 6.36
N ARG A 83 -4.61 3.12 7.35
CA ARG A 83 -4.58 4.31 8.23
C ARG A 83 -3.30 4.38 9.07
N ALA A 84 -2.74 3.24 9.47
CA ALA A 84 -1.45 3.18 10.16
C ALA A 84 -0.26 3.53 9.24
N GLY A 85 -0.50 3.71 7.94
CA GLY A 85 0.51 4.07 6.94
C GLY A 85 1.11 2.90 6.20
N PHE A 86 0.40 1.77 6.10
CA PHE A 86 0.77 0.66 5.24
C PHE A 86 0.17 0.86 3.84
N PHE A 87 1.00 0.79 2.80
CA PHE A 87 0.59 0.88 1.39
C PHE A 87 1.02 -0.38 0.64
N LEU A 88 0.12 -0.91 -0.19
CA LEU A 88 0.42 -2.00 -1.12
C LEU A 88 0.11 -1.54 -2.54
N SER A 89 1.11 -1.58 -3.42
CA SER A 89 0.91 -1.48 -4.86
C SER A 89 0.47 -2.82 -5.41
N PHE A 90 -0.66 -2.84 -6.11
CA PHE A 90 -1.19 -4.06 -6.70
C PHE A 90 -0.55 -4.31 -8.07
N GLN A 91 -0.26 -5.57 -8.38
CA GLN A 91 0.18 -5.97 -9.73
C GLN A 91 -0.84 -5.54 -10.82
N SER A 92 -2.12 -5.60 -10.48
CA SER A 92 -3.23 -5.14 -11.34
C SER A 92 -4.20 -4.31 -10.50
N PRO A 93 -4.01 -2.98 -10.41
CA PRO A 93 -4.92 -2.12 -9.68
C PRO A 93 -6.34 -2.18 -10.26
N PRO A 94 -7.38 -2.33 -9.42
CA PRO A 94 -8.76 -2.43 -9.89
C PRO A 94 -9.25 -1.12 -10.49
N ASP A 95 -10.17 -1.23 -11.45
CA ASP A 95 -10.94 -0.11 -11.95
C ASP A 95 -12.10 0.19 -10.99
N MET A 96 -12.41 1.48 -10.79
CA MET A 96 -13.55 1.92 -9.99
C MET A 96 -14.46 2.85 -10.82
N PRO A 97 -15.33 2.28 -11.68
CA PRO A 97 -16.22 3.07 -12.50
C PRO A 97 -17.10 4.00 -11.66
N GLY A 98 -17.26 5.25 -12.09
CA GLY A 98 -18.07 6.25 -11.40
C GLY A 98 -17.41 6.94 -10.20
N VAL A 99 -16.27 6.46 -9.69
CA VAL A 99 -15.55 7.08 -8.59
C VAL A 99 -14.41 7.93 -9.15
N LYS A 100 -14.53 9.27 -9.08
CA LYS A 100 -13.47 10.18 -9.55
C LYS A 100 -12.18 10.01 -8.75
N ASN A 101 -11.06 10.01 -9.46
CA ASN A 101 -9.72 9.80 -8.89
C ASN A 101 -9.38 10.82 -7.79
N ASN A 102 -9.66 12.10 -8.01
CA ASN A 102 -9.45 13.15 -7.01
C ASN A 102 -10.25 12.94 -5.72
N LEU A 103 -11.52 12.49 -5.83
CA LEU A 103 -12.36 12.22 -4.66
C LEU A 103 -11.88 11.00 -3.90
N PHE A 104 -11.52 9.94 -4.62
CA PHE A 104 -10.96 8.72 -4.03
C PHE A 104 -9.70 9.00 -3.23
N ILE A 105 -8.72 9.67 -3.87
CA ILE A 105 -7.43 9.93 -3.24
C ILE A 105 -7.58 10.90 -2.06
N ARG A 106 -8.40 11.98 -2.20
CA ARG A 106 -8.66 12.91 -1.10
C ARG A 106 -9.28 12.21 0.11
N SER A 107 -10.25 11.31 -0.13
CA SER A 107 -10.86 10.55 0.96
C SER A 107 -9.85 9.67 1.68
N ALA A 108 -8.94 9.03 0.94
CA ALA A 108 -7.89 8.21 1.52
C ALA A 108 -6.87 9.05 2.30
N VAL A 109 -6.41 10.18 1.74
CA VAL A 109 -5.49 11.12 2.41
C VAL A 109 -6.13 11.63 3.71
N ASN A 110 -7.38 12.08 3.68
CA ASN A 110 -8.06 12.60 4.87
C ASN A 110 -8.25 11.51 5.95
N ALA A 111 -8.52 10.27 5.56
CA ALA A 111 -8.60 9.17 6.52
C ALA A 111 -7.24 8.88 7.20
N VAL A 112 -6.13 9.10 6.49
CA VAL A 112 -4.78 9.01 7.07
C VAL A 112 -4.48 10.19 7.97
N CYS A 113 -4.79 11.43 7.56
CA CYS A 113 -4.66 12.64 8.38
C CYS A 113 -5.42 12.50 9.70
N GLU A 114 -6.69 12.10 9.64
CA GLU A 114 -7.51 11.86 10.83
C GLU A 114 -6.88 10.83 11.79
N SER A 115 -6.32 9.74 11.26
CA SER A 115 -5.67 8.71 12.07
C SER A 115 -4.40 9.19 12.77
N ARG A 116 -3.79 10.26 12.25
CA ARG A 116 -2.60 10.93 12.81
C ARG A 116 -2.96 12.10 13.73
N GLY A 117 -4.25 12.42 13.88
CA GLY A 117 -4.73 13.61 14.61
C GLY A 117 -4.49 14.92 13.84
N GLU A 118 -4.28 14.85 12.53
CA GLU A 118 -4.08 15.98 11.64
C GLU A 118 -5.41 16.48 11.08
N THR A 119 -5.47 17.75 10.70
CA THR A 119 -6.67 18.33 10.07
C THR A 119 -6.85 17.79 8.65
N ALA A 120 -8.07 17.37 8.32
CA ALA A 120 -8.41 16.95 6.98
C ALA A 120 -8.23 18.10 5.96
N LEU A 121 -7.68 17.80 4.81
CA LEU A 121 -7.50 18.75 3.72
C LEU A 121 -8.83 19.11 3.08
N ASP A 122 -9.06 20.39 2.86
CA ASP A 122 -10.20 20.83 2.05
C ASP A 122 -9.97 20.48 0.55
N ALA A 123 -10.96 20.80 -0.30
CA ALA A 123 -10.87 20.46 -1.72
C ALA A 123 -9.80 21.28 -2.46
N PHE A 124 -9.56 22.50 -2.02
CA PHE A 124 -8.63 23.43 -2.69
C PHE A 124 -7.17 23.04 -2.38
N ASP A 125 -6.87 22.84 -1.09
CA ASP A 125 -5.54 22.44 -0.63
C ASP A 125 -5.13 21.08 -1.20
N PHE A 126 -6.04 20.11 -1.16
CA PHE A 126 -5.81 18.80 -1.75
C PHE A 126 -5.52 18.89 -3.27
N LEU A 127 -6.32 19.66 -4.03
CA LEU A 127 -6.14 19.77 -5.48
C LEU A 127 -4.82 20.43 -5.85
N GLY A 128 -4.31 21.36 -5.06
CA GLY A 128 -3.00 21.96 -5.24
C GLY A 128 -1.91 20.88 -5.24
N GLY A 129 -1.83 20.11 -4.15
CA GLY A 129 -0.86 19.01 -4.02
C GLY A 129 -1.03 17.91 -5.06
N ALA A 130 -2.28 17.56 -5.42
CA ALA A 130 -2.57 16.53 -6.42
C ALA A 130 -2.12 16.95 -7.83
N ARG A 131 -2.29 18.23 -8.22
CA ARG A 131 -1.79 18.77 -9.48
C ARG A 131 -0.27 18.76 -9.57
N ASP A 132 0.40 19.14 -8.49
CA ASP A 132 1.86 19.11 -8.41
C ASP A 132 2.41 17.69 -8.50
N ALA A 133 1.78 16.73 -7.83
CA ALA A 133 2.14 15.32 -7.91
C ALA A 133 1.91 14.77 -9.33
N ALA A 134 0.75 15.06 -9.95
CA ALA A 134 0.45 14.64 -11.32
C ALA A 134 1.48 15.20 -12.31
N LYS A 135 1.81 16.49 -12.20
CA LYS A 135 2.82 17.14 -13.05
C LYS A 135 4.20 16.49 -12.93
N ARG A 136 4.66 16.21 -11.70
CA ARG A 136 5.96 15.55 -11.47
C ARG A 136 6.02 14.15 -12.07
N LEU A 137 4.89 13.45 -12.12
CA LEU A 137 4.78 12.08 -12.65
C LEU A 137 4.40 12.02 -14.13
N GLY A 138 4.27 13.17 -14.80
CA GLY A 138 3.87 13.23 -16.20
C GLY A 138 2.45 12.72 -16.47
N LEU A 139 1.55 12.85 -15.49
CA LEU A 139 0.13 12.55 -15.64
C LEU A 139 -0.63 13.80 -16.10
N PRO A 140 -1.49 13.71 -17.12
CA PRO A 140 -2.39 14.80 -17.48
C PRO A 140 -3.33 15.17 -16.32
N GLU A 141 -3.50 16.46 -16.02
CA GLU A 141 -4.40 16.90 -14.93
C GLU A 141 -5.84 16.40 -15.11
N ALA A 142 -6.29 16.25 -16.36
CA ALA A 142 -7.61 15.68 -16.66
C ALA A 142 -7.86 14.32 -16.03
N MET A 143 -6.81 13.53 -15.75
CA MET A 143 -6.93 12.22 -15.10
C MET A 143 -7.43 12.30 -13.65
N LEU A 144 -7.22 13.43 -12.98
CA LEU A 144 -7.77 13.64 -11.63
C LEU A 144 -9.29 13.62 -11.62
N ASN A 145 -9.95 13.97 -12.73
CA ASN A 145 -11.42 14.00 -12.84
C ASN A 145 -12.00 12.72 -13.48
N ARG A 146 -11.17 11.82 -13.99
CA ARG A 146 -11.61 10.53 -14.54
C ARG A 146 -11.88 9.53 -13.41
N PRO A 147 -12.72 8.51 -13.65
CA PRO A 147 -12.86 7.39 -12.73
C PRO A 147 -11.52 6.69 -12.49
N VAL A 148 -11.32 6.16 -11.28
CA VAL A 148 -10.06 5.51 -10.88
C VAL A 148 -9.76 4.34 -11.82
N ASN A 149 -8.63 4.41 -12.51
CA ASN A 149 -8.09 3.42 -13.44
C ASN A 149 -8.98 3.07 -14.65
N ASP A 150 -10.19 3.58 -14.75
CA ASP A 150 -11.14 3.26 -15.82
C ASP A 150 -10.63 3.83 -17.16
N GLY A 151 -10.37 2.91 -18.10
CA GLY A 151 -9.80 3.21 -19.40
C GLY A 151 -8.36 3.77 -19.35
N PHE A 152 -7.62 3.55 -18.26
CA PHE A 152 -6.21 3.90 -18.18
C PHE A 152 -5.35 2.83 -18.86
N SER A 153 -4.32 3.25 -19.60
CA SER A 153 -3.26 2.37 -20.05
C SER A 153 -2.46 1.81 -18.86
N GLY A 154 -1.71 0.72 -19.07
CA GLY A 154 -0.87 0.15 -18.00
C GLY A 154 0.09 1.16 -17.39
N GLY A 155 0.75 1.99 -18.22
CA GLY A 155 1.64 3.03 -17.75
C GLY A 155 0.92 4.16 -17.00
N GLU A 156 -0.30 4.51 -17.38
CA GLU A 156 -1.12 5.50 -16.64
C GLU A 156 -1.57 4.95 -15.29
N ARG A 157 -1.95 3.68 -15.20
CA ARG A 157 -2.30 3.02 -13.93
C ARG A 157 -1.13 3.03 -12.95
N LYS A 158 0.07 2.67 -13.41
CA LYS A 158 1.29 2.71 -12.58
C LYS A 158 1.61 4.12 -12.08
N ARG A 159 1.57 5.12 -12.96
CA ARG A 159 1.78 6.51 -12.54
C ARG A 159 0.70 7.02 -11.60
N ASN A 160 -0.55 6.57 -11.76
CA ASN A 160 -1.63 6.87 -10.83
C ASN A 160 -1.39 6.27 -9.44
N GLU A 161 -0.87 5.04 -9.37
CA GLU A 161 -0.45 4.42 -8.11
C GLU A 161 0.71 5.18 -7.44
N LEU A 162 1.72 5.60 -8.24
CA LEU A 162 2.81 6.43 -7.73
C LEU A 162 2.31 7.79 -7.22
N MET A 163 1.28 8.36 -7.84
CA MET A 163 0.64 9.59 -7.35
C MET A 163 -0.07 9.35 -6.02
N GLN A 164 -0.78 8.22 -5.87
CA GLN A 164 -1.38 7.83 -4.60
C GLN A 164 -0.31 7.66 -3.52
N LEU A 165 0.79 6.96 -3.83
CA LEU A 165 1.93 6.79 -2.93
C LEU A 165 2.50 8.14 -2.47
N ALA A 166 2.71 9.07 -3.42
CA ALA A 166 3.27 10.39 -3.13
C ALA A 166 2.34 11.26 -2.27
N LEU A 167 1.02 11.12 -2.41
CA LEU A 167 0.04 11.92 -1.66
C LEU A 167 -0.32 11.31 -0.31
N LEU A 168 -0.28 9.99 -0.18
CA LEU A 168 -0.58 9.30 1.08
C LEU A 168 0.61 9.28 2.05
N GLU A 169 1.84 9.47 1.56
CA GLU A 169 3.07 9.45 2.34
C GLU A 169 3.11 8.28 3.35
N PRO A 170 3.00 7.04 2.88
CA PRO A 170 2.94 5.90 3.77
C PRO A 170 4.25 5.70 4.54
N ARG A 171 4.17 5.11 5.73
CA ARG A 171 5.34 4.72 6.51
C ARG A 171 6.05 3.50 5.95
N LEU A 172 5.29 2.58 5.36
CA LEU A 172 5.76 1.39 4.67
C LEU A 172 5.02 1.21 3.35
N ALA A 173 5.74 1.17 2.24
CA ALA A 173 5.20 0.82 0.94
C ALA A 173 5.74 -0.55 0.51
N VAL A 174 4.84 -1.48 0.19
CA VAL A 174 5.16 -2.75 -0.48
C VAL A 174 4.81 -2.59 -1.94
N LEU A 175 5.81 -2.74 -2.80
CA LEU A 175 5.70 -2.51 -4.24
C LEU A 175 5.94 -3.84 -4.95
N ASP A 176 4.91 -4.38 -5.64
CA ASP A 176 4.98 -5.64 -6.37
C ASP A 176 5.07 -5.37 -7.88
N GLU A 177 6.20 -5.73 -8.52
CA GLU A 177 6.46 -5.61 -9.96
C GLU A 177 6.16 -4.24 -10.60
N ILE A 178 6.65 -3.14 -10.02
CA ILE A 178 6.45 -1.78 -10.56
C ILE A 178 7.09 -1.59 -11.94
N ASP A 179 8.12 -2.34 -12.26
CA ASP A 179 8.98 -2.22 -13.45
C ASP A 179 8.59 -3.17 -14.60
N SER A 180 7.61 -4.05 -14.41
CA SER A 180 7.11 -4.95 -15.47
C SER A 180 6.17 -4.19 -16.42
N GLY A 181 6.75 -3.52 -17.44
CA GLY A 181 5.99 -2.81 -18.47
C GLY A 181 6.86 -2.06 -19.43
#